data_554da20f372e9a171b55f2575e8ef228
#
_entry.id   554da20f372e9a171b55f2575e8ef228
#
_cell.length_a   1.000
_cell.length_b   1.000
_cell.length_c   1.000
_cell.angle_alpha   90.00
_cell.angle_beta   90.00
_cell.angle_gamma   90.00
#
_symmetry.space_group_name_H-M   'P 1'
#
loop_
_entity.id
_entity.type
_entity.pdbx_description
1 polymer ?
#
loop_
_entity_poly.entity_id
_entity_poly.type
_entity_poly.pdbx_seq_one_letter_code
_entity_poly.pdbx_strand_id
1 'polypeptide(L)'
;MLVVTGNKGAFLAEPTACDLLAEQPDSTRGMPDLARASIVISAVTDVAGKSHILSLFGDIIWDFRPYFAQSNVADGQKYIAWPQDCSQELVIDCKTVLYAWFKRGLPGSKPPIAMGICQAAVASAIPLMRWMTALKIKTFGHLKPLHVSNYVHKTKTRLTRNAHSVYDSLRILDLLWVFREDTSFPLAMCPWGESSLWRVSGLTKHDGSQYRRTGTARTPIIPPDAQAKVFNYCEAVLAAAPETLRQRDAKDLGFRNSELIRVRDAALYILSITSGMRNEEAIGVEVGAWRSETKDGVEFHWVATTEHKTGKGKVEFLVPKLTVEALDLMSQYAKPLQDELAREIDELESNTAPSNKTLLRLAKARKDVKKLFLCTSISGQTEAAGYHVDALSNAGTNVSFRRLAKAAGTDWRLAPHQCRRTYARNVVESRMGRASLVFLKWQFKHSSMSMTQLYASNPLQDASLFDEILAETTGFKADLIESWLGDQPLSGGAGRKIMKTRVIALKNRAALLTQTAAQVHVRATGHGWCLAQEKGCGGAGLYEAGLCVDCKNGVIDESFVEVWKGIYEQQVELLAIEDAGPAVRQRAQRDVKWARQVMVDLGALASTSDSDI
;
A
#
# COMPACT_ATOMS: atom_id res chain seq x y z
N MET A 1 -8.12 -11.48 34.57
CA MET A 1 -8.08 -11.73 33.10
C MET A 1 -9.39 -11.19 32.52
N LEU A 2 -9.48 -9.90 32.29
CA LEU A 2 -10.67 -9.23 31.74
C LEU A 2 -10.49 -9.15 30.23
N VAL A 3 -11.29 -9.89 29.50
CA VAL A 3 -11.41 -9.83 28.04
C VAL A 3 -12.12 -8.52 27.73
N VAL A 4 -11.38 -7.49 27.37
CA VAL A 4 -11.94 -6.27 26.79
C VAL A 4 -12.34 -6.55 25.36
N THR A 5 -13.59 -6.97 25.15
CA THR A 5 -14.25 -7.04 23.86
C THR A 5 -14.74 -5.64 23.48
N GLY A 6 -13.87 -4.79 22.99
CA GLY A 6 -14.31 -3.48 22.54
C GLY A 6 -13.16 -2.71 21.92
N ASN A 7 -13.31 -2.38 20.67
CA ASN A 7 -12.52 -1.36 19.99
C ASN A 7 -11.05 -1.69 19.70
N LYS A 8 -10.78 -2.50 18.69
CA LYS A 8 -9.42 -2.79 18.20
C LYS A 8 -8.62 -1.55 17.72
N GLY A 9 -9.23 -0.36 17.71
CA GLY A 9 -8.55 0.91 17.43
C GLY A 9 -8.01 1.62 18.69
N ALA A 10 -8.44 1.18 19.88
CA ALA A 10 -8.07 1.79 21.16
C ALA A 10 -6.84 1.15 21.82
N PHE A 11 -6.22 0.14 21.19
CA PHE A 11 -5.12 -0.64 21.79
C PHE A 11 -3.83 0.12 22.07
N LEU A 12 -3.77 1.41 21.77
CA LEU A 12 -2.60 2.25 22.06
C LEU A 12 -2.94 3.48 22.92
N ALA A 13 -4.19 3.64 23.32
CA ALA A 13 -4.51 4.53 24.44
C ALA A 13 -4.22 3.78 25.74
N GLU A 14 -3.54 4.41 26.66
CA GLU A 14 -3.29 3.81 27.97
C GLU A 14 -4.62 3.45 28.66
N PRO A 15 -4.68 2.35 29.46
CA PRO A 15 -5.95 1.76 29.95
C PRO A 15 -6.91 2.75 30.59
N THR A 16 -6.39 3.71 31.32
CA THR A 16 -7.16 4.71 32.08
C THR A 16 -7.94 5.72 31.23
N ALA A 17 -7.38 6.16 30.08
CA ALA A 17 -8.11 7.05 29.17
C ALA A 17 -9.21 6.29 28.39
N CYS A 18 -9.00 5.01 28.13
CA CYS A 18 -10.02 4.13 27.54
C CYS A 18 -11.21 3.94 28.48
N ASP A 19 -10.97 3.77 29.79
CA ASP A 19 -12.02 3.58 30.78
C ASP A 19 -12.91 4.81 30.86
N LEU A 20 -12.32 6.02 30.92
CA LEU A 20 -13.07 7.27 30.93
C LEU A 20 -14.00 7.43 29.72
N LEU A 21 -13.55 7.01 28.54
CA LEU A 21 -14.38 7.05 27.31
C LEU A 21 -15.45 5.96 27.33
N ALA A 22 -15.16 4.79 27.87
CA ALA A 22 -16.13 3.69 27.97
C ALA A 22 -17.33 4.06 28.85
N GLU A 23 -17.11 4.83 29.90
CA GLU A 23 -18.15 5.32 30.82
C GLU A 23 -19.09 6.38 30.22
N GLN A 24 -18.69 7.00 29.08
CA GLN A 24 -19.54 8.00 28.43
C GLN A 24 -20.80 7.36 27.82
N PRO A 25 -21.93 8.08 27.78
CA PRO A 25 -23.20 7.55 27.25
C PRO A 25 -23.08 7.17 25.77
N ASP A 26 -23.80 6.14 25.34
CA ASP A 26 -23.80 5.69 23.95
C ASP A 26 -24.60 6.60 23.01
N SER A 27 -25.50 7.43 23.56
CA SER A 27 -26.36 8.35 22.82
C SER A 27 -26.49 9.66 23.59
N THR A 28 -26.61 10.76 22.85
CA THR A 28 -26.90 12.09 23.41
C THR A 28 -28.39 12.43 23.38
N ARG A 29 -29.25 11.48 22.95
CA ARG A 29 -30.70 11.67 22.81
C ARG A 29 -31.35 12.05 24.15
N GLY A 30 -32.15 13.14 24.14
CA GLY A 30 -32.88 13.60 25.33
C GLY A 30 -32.01 14.22 26.41
N MET A 31 -30.70 14.38 26.20
CA MET A 31 -29.83 15.03 27.18
C MET A 31 -29.98 16.55 27.17
N PRO A 32 -29.99 17.20 28.32
CA PRO A 32 -29.90 18.67 28.41
C PRO A 32 -28.58 19.16 27.75
N ASP A 33 -28.61 20.37 27.20
CA ASP A 33 -27.48 20.92 26.45
C ASP A 33 -26.17 20.96 27.26
N LEU A 34 -26.26 21.34 28.56
CA LEU A 34 -25.09 21.33 29.45
C LEU A 34 -24.52 19.94 29.69
N ALA A 35 -25.38 18.95 29.90
CA ALA A 35 -24.95 17.56 30.10
C ALA A 35 -24.32 17.00 28.82
N ARG A 36 -24.93 17.29 27.68
CA ARG A 36 -24.39 16.91 26.37
C ARG A 36 -23.04 17.57 26.10
N ALA A 37 -22.91 18.87 26.39
CA ALA A 37 -21.67 19.61 26.16
C ALA A 37 -20.50 19.08 27.01
N SER A 38 -20.76 18.49 28.17
CA SER A 38 -19.74 17.95 29.07
C SER A 38 -19.32 16.50 28.79
N ILE A 39 -19.88 15.82 27.79
CA ILE A 39 -19.46 14.48 27.38
C ILE A 39 -18.00 14.51 26.94
N VAL A 40 -17.18 13.62 27.48
CA VAL A 40 -15.76 13.48 27.11
C VAL A 40 -15.64 12.81 25.75
N ILE A 41 -14.99 13.48 24.81
CA ILE A 41 -14.70 12.97 23.47
C ILE A 41 -13.31 12.36 23.41
N SER A 42 -12.35 12.97 24.08
CA SER A 42 -10.97 12.49 24.11
C SER A 42 -10.25 12.86 25.38
N ALA A 43 -9.31 12.00 25.78
CA ALA A 43 -8.49 12.17 26.96
C ALA A 43 -7.08 11.62 26.69
N VAL A 44 -6.11 12.04 27.51
CA VAL A 44 -4.74 11.52 27.54
C VAL A 44 -4.37 11.18 28.97
N THR A 45 -3.57 10.14 29.16
CA THR A 45 -3.11 9.72 30.48
C THR A 45 -1.68 10.22 30.72
N ASP A 46 -1.42 10.79 31.89
CA ASP A 46 -0.08 11.18 32.32
C ASP A 46 0.74 9.99 32.86
N VAL A 47 1.97 10.26 33.29
CA VAL A 47 2.89 9.24 33.84
C VAL A 47 2.40 8.63 35.15
N ALA A 48 1.57 9.34 35.91
CA ALA A 48 1.00 8.87 37.16
C ALA A 48 -0.29 8.05 36.97
N GLY A 49 -0.72 7.83 35.70
CA GLY A 49 -1.95 7.12 35.37
C GLY A 49 -3.21 7.98 35.47
N LYS A 50 -3.08 9.30 35.65
CA LYS A 50 -4.21 10.22 35.74
C LYS A 50 -4.66 10.64 34.35
N SER A 51 -5.96 10.53 34.07
CA SER A 51 -6.57 10.96 32.82
C SER A 51 -6.80 12.46 32.79
N HIS A 52 -6.39 13.10 31.71
CA HIS A 52 -6.59 14.52 31.42
C HIS A 52 -7.50 14.64 30.21
N ILE A 53 -8.60 15.38 30.35
CA ILE A 53 -9.56 15.61 29.26
C ILE A 53 -8.93 16.54 28.23
N LEU A 54 -8.96 16.12 26.96
CA LEU A 54 -8.50 16.92 25.82
C LEU A 54 -9.65 17.64 25.12
N SER A 55 -10.78 16.97 24.97
CA SER A 55 -11.94 17.54 24.28
C SER A 55 -13.24 17.06 24.91
N LEU A 56 -14.15 18.00 25.05
CA LEU A 56 -15.55 17.77 25.38
C LEU A 56 -16.42 17.89 24.12
N PHE A 57 -17.63 17.34 24.16
CA PHE A 57 -18.60 17.45 23.07
C PHE A 57 -18.89 18.91 22.69
N GLY A 58 -18.98 19.79 23.69
CA GLY A 58 -19.23 21.23 23.50
C GLY A 58 -18.10 21.98 22.80
N ASP A 59 -16.87 21.48 22.85
CA ASP A 59 -15.69 22.19 22.38
C ASP A 59 -15.68 22.43 20.87
N ILE A 60 -15.04 23.52 20.47
CA ILE A 60 -14.82 23.89 19.05
C ILE A 60 -13.86 22.91 18.39
N ILE A 61 -12.93 22.34 19.14
CA ILE A 61 -11.93 21.39 18.64
C ILE A 61 -12.13 20.04 19.33
N TRP A 62 -12.28 18.99 18.52
CA TRP A 62 -12.20 17.62 18.98
C TRP A 62 -10.83 17.07 18.62
N ASP A 63 -9.99 16.80 19.61
CA ASP A 63 -8.62 16.38 19.45
C ASP A 63 -8.47 14.87 19.65
N PHE A 64 -8.19 14.16 18.57
CA PHE A 64 -8.02 12.71 18.57
C PHE A 64 -6.55 12.25 18.48
N ARG A 65 -5.58 13.16 18.64
CA ARG A 65 -4.14 12.82 18.49
C ARG A 65 -3.70 11.59 19.28
N PRO A 66 -4.11 11.36 20.53
CA PRO A 66 -3.72 10.16 21.28
C PRO A 66 -4.23 8.85 20.69
N TYR A 67 -5.35 8.89 19.95
CA TYR A 67 -6.00 7.70 19.38
C TYR A 67 -5.51 7.32 17.99
N PHE A 68 -4.55 8.05 17.46
CA PHE A 68 -3.89 7.69 16.21
C PHE A 68 -2.69 6.79 16.50
N ALA A 69 -2.79 5.54 16.10
CA ALA A 69 -1.70 4.58 16.24
C ALA A 69 -0.51 4.95 15.32
N GLN A 70 -0.80 5.50 14.13
CA GLN A 70 0.21 5.83 13.14
C GLN A 70 0.90 7.16 13.46
N SER A 71 2.23 7.13 13.58
CA SER A 71 3.03 8.33 13.79
C SER A 71 3.16 9.20 12.54
N ASN A 72 3.08 8.59 11.36
CA ASN A 72 3.29 9.25 10.07
C ASN A 72 2.10 10.07 9.55
N VAL A 73 0.96 10.09 10.25
CA VAL A 73 -0.17 10.97 9.94
C VAL A 73 0.13 12.37 10.48
N ALA A 74 -0.04 13.40 9.64
CA ALA A 74 0.16 14.79 10.05
C ALA A 74 -0.83 15.19 11.16
N ASP A 75 -0.36 15.95 12.16
CA ASP A 75 -1.17 16.32 13.32
C ASP A 75 -2.44 17.09 12.93
N GLY A 76 -2.39 17.93 11.87
CA GLY A 76 -3.57 18.62 11.36
C GLY A 76 -4.70 17.71 10.84
N GLN A 77 -4.44 16.42 10.66
CA GLN A 77 -5.45 15.42 10.27
C GLN A 77 -6.01 14.63 11.46
N LYS A 78 -5.52 14.90 12.67
CA LYS A 78 -5.85 14.16 13.89
C LYS A 78 -6.83 14.90 14.80
N TYR A 79 -7.33 16.05 14.39
CA TYR A 79 -8.34 16.80 15.11
C TYR A 79 -9.41 17.35 14.18
N ILE A 80 -10.56 17.68 14.72
CA ILE A 80 -11.69 18.29 14.03
C ILE A 80 -11.88 19.70 14.58
N ALA A 81 -11.69 20.72 13.73
CA ALA A 81 -12.06 22.10 14.03
C ALA A 81 -13.47 22.36 13.48
N TRP A 82 -14.44 22.50 14.39
CA TRP A 82 -15.83 22.71 14.04
C TRP A 82 -16.04 24.13 13.54
N PRO A 83 -16.78 24.32 12.42
CA PRO A 83 -16.95 25.63 11.81
C PRO A 83 -17.83 26.54 12.68
N GLN A 84 -17.39 27.78 12.89
CA GLN A 84 -18.11 28.81 13.61
C GLN A 84 -19.02 29.64 12.69
N ASP A 85 -18.85 29.52 11.39
CA ASP A 85 -19.58 30.18 10.32
C ASP A 85 -20.86 29.43 9.90
N CYS A 86 -21.17 28.30 10.52
CA CYS A 86 -22.38 27.50 10.28
C CYS A 86 -23.38 27.63 11.43
N SER A 87 -24.67 27.31 11.18
CA SER A 87 -25.66 27.30 12.26
C SER A 87 -25.31 26.26 13.32
N GLN A 88 -25.60 26.59 14.59
CA GLN A 88 -25.28 25.70 15.71
C GLN A 88 -26.04 24.38 15.63
N GLU A 89 -27.28 24.41 15.14
CA GLU A 89 -28.10 23.21 14.96
C GLU A 89 -27.44 22.21 14.01
N LEU A 90 -26.89 22.68 12.89
CA LEU A 90 -26.15 21.81 11.95
C LEU A 90 -24.89 21.22 12.61
N VAL A 91 -24.13 22.04 13.34
CA VAL A 91 -22.91 21.60 14.00
C VAL A 91 -23.23 20.57 15.10
N ILE A 92 -24.26 20.82 15.92
CA ILE A 92 -24.67 19.93 17.00
C ILE A 92 -25.14 18.58 16.43
N ASP A 93 -25.98 18.58 15.41
CA ASP A 93 -26.46 17.33 14.80
C ASP A 93 -25.32 16.54 14.14
N CYS A 94 -24.37 17.20 13.48
CA CYS A 94 -23.17 16.52 12.96
C CYS A 94 -22.30 15.94 14.07
N LYS A 95 -22.08 16.69 15.17
CA LYS A 95 -21.36 16.18 16.34
C LYS A 95 -22.06 14.96 16.94
N THR A 96 -23.38 15.04 17.11
CA THR A 96 -24.21 13.95 17.62
C THR A 96 -24.07 12.68 16.81
N VAL A 97 -24.19 12.79 15.50
CA VAL A 97 -24.10 11.64 14.58
C VAL A 97 -22.70 11.04 14.57
N LEU A 98 -21.66 11.86 14.52
CA LEU A 98 -20.28 11.37 14.56
C LEU A 98 -19.91 10.75 15.91
N TYR A 99 -20.43 11.31 17.01
CA TYR A 99 -20.27 10.72 18.33
C TYR A 99 -20.98 9.37 18.45
N ALA A 100 -22.24 9.28 18.01
CA ALA A 100 -23.00 8.04 18.01
C ALA A 100 -22.31 6.95 17.17
N TRP A 101 -21.78 7.32 16.02
CA TRP A 101 -21.01 6.42 15.18
C TRP A 101 -19.69 5.99 15.84
N PHE A 102 -18.98 6.91 16.50
CA PHE A 102 -17.75 6.63 17.22
C PHE A 102 -17.97 5.64 18.38
N LYS A 103 -19.08 5.78 19.11
CA LYS A 103 -19.42 4.92 20.26
C LYS A 103 -19.99 3.56 19.85
N ARG A 104 -20.94 3.54 18.92
CA ARG A 104 -21.74 2.35 18.61
C ARG A 104 -21.35 1.65 17.30
N GLY A 105 -20.67 2.34 16.38
CA GLY A 105 -20.48 1.84 15.03
C GLY A 105 -21.79 1.90 14.21
N LEU A 106 -21.72 1.43 12.96
CA LEU A 106 -22.93 1.18 12.15
C LEU A 106 -23.59 -0.13 12.58
N PRO A 107 -24.90 -0.31 12.36
CA PRO A 107 -25.57 -1.57 12.62
C PRO A 107 -24.82 -2.77 12.02
N GLY A 108 -24.47 -3.76 12.84
CA GLY A 108 -23.71 -4.94 12.43
C GLY A 108 -22.21 -4.70 12.18
N SER A 109 -21.69 -3.51 12.44
CA SER A 109 -20.27 -3.16 12.23
C SER A 109 -19.63 -2.68 13.54
N LYS A 110 -18.31 -2.87 13.63
CA LYS A 110 -17.52 -2.31 14.75
C LYS A 110 -17.47 -0.77 14.67
N PRO A 111 -17.32 -0.09 15.81
CA PRO A 111 -17.03 1.33 15.83
C PRO A 111 -15.82 1.69 14.96
N PRO A 112 -15.83 2.87 14.32
CA PRO A 112 -14.71 3.32 13.51
C PRO A 112 -13.53 3.71 14.38
N ILE A 113 -12.33 3.64 13.82
CA ILE A 113 -11.15 4.26 14.42
C ILE A 113 -11.22 5.79 14.30
N ALA A 114 -10.49 6.51 15.16
CA ALA A 114 -10.47 7.98 15.19
C ALA A 114 -10.21 8.64 13.82
N MET A 115 -9.37 8.03 12.99
CA MET A 115 -9.13 8.49 11.61
C MET A 115 -10.41 8.54 10.78
N GLY A 116 -11.29 7.53 10.90
CA GLY A 116 -12.58 7.49 10.18
C GLY A 116 -13.50 8.64 10.58
N ILE A 117 -13.53 9.00 11.86
CA ILE A 117 -14.30 10.13 12.40
C ILE A 117 -13.75 11.46 11.87
N CYS A 118 -12.43 11.68 11.96
CA CYS A 118 -11.80 12.89 11.43
C CYS A 118 -12.02 13.05 9.93
N GLN A 119 -11.89 11.97 9.16
CA GLN A 119 -12.15 11.99 7.72
C GLN A 119 -13.60 12.31 7.39
N ALA A 120 -14.57 11.68 8.08
CA ALA A 120 -15.99 11.96 7.88
C ALA A 120 -16.35 13.42 8.22
N ALA A 121 -15.77 13.96 9.28
CA ALA A 121 -15.97 15.36 9.63
C ALA A 121 -15.41 16.31 8.55
N VAL A 122 -14.14 16.15 8.19
CA VAL A 122 -13.42 17.09 7.31
C VAL A 122 -13.82 16.93 5.84
N ALA A 123 -13.97 15.70 5.36
CA ALA A 123 -14.29 15.44 3.96
C ALA A 123 -15.78 15.50 3.63
N SER A 124 -16.67 15.34 4.63
CA SER A 124 -18.11 15.20 4.40
C SER A 124 -18.96 16.18 5.19
N ALA A 125 -18.87 16.18 6.54
CA ALA A 125 -19.76 16.98 7.39
C ALA A 125 -19.55 18.49 7.20
N ILE A 126 -18.33 18.97 7.34
CA ILE A 126 -18.01 20.40 7.23
C ILE A 126 -18.34 20.97 5.85
N PRO A 127 -17.98 20.31 4.72
CA PRO A 127 -18.39 20.76 3.40
C PRO A 127 -19.92 20.82 3.20
N LEU A 128 -20.67 19.85 3.73
CA LEU A 128 -22.13 19.83 3.66
C LEU A 128 -22.73 21.01 4.46
N MET A 129 -22.30 21.20 5.70
CA MET A 129 -22.78 22.30 6.54
C MET A 129 -22.53 23.67 5.90
N ARG A 130 -21.34 23.93 5.38
CA ARG A 130 -21.02 25.18 4.66
C ARG A 130 -21.88 25.37 3.41
N TRP A 131 -22.15 24.30 2.67
CA TRP A 131 -23.04 24.36 1.51
C TRP A 131 -24.47 24.67 1.91
N MET A 132 -24.99 24.05 2.99
CA MET A 132 -26.32 24.34 3.53
C MET A 132 -26.42 25.79 4.03
N THR A 133 -25.40 26.27 4.73
CA THR A 133 -25.33 27.65 5.22
C THR A 133 -25.38 28.65 4.07
N ALA A 134 -24.66 28.40 2.97
CA ALA A 134 -24.71 29.23 1.77
C ALA A 134 -26.12 29.30 1.13
N LEU A 135 -26.93 28.25 1.29
CA LEU A 135 -28.34 28.18 0.87
C LEU A 135 -29.32 28.67 1.95
N LYS A 136 -28.83 29.19 3.08
CA LYS A 136 -29.62 29.61 4.25
C LYS A 136 -30.47 28.48 4.87
N ILE A 137 -30.07 27.22 4.70
CA ILE A 137 -30.72 26.06 5.31
C ILE A 137 -30.06 25.84 6.67
N LYS A 138 -30.82 25.99 7.75
CA LYS A 138 -30.31 26.00 9.12
C LYS A 138 -30.32 24.63 9.81
N THR A 139 -31.14 23.68 9.35
CA THR A 139 -31.27 22.34 9.96
C THR A 139 -31.39 21.25 8.92
N PHE A 140 -31.03 20.01 9.27
CA PHE A 140 -31.14 18.86 8.37
C PHE A 140 -32.58 18.46 8.06
N GLY A 141 -33.53 18.73 8.94
CA GLY A 141 -34.96 18.52 8.70
C GLY A 141 -35.53 19.34 7.53
N HIS A 142 -34.87 20.43 7.13
CA HIS A 142 -35.25 21.25 6.01
C HIS A 142 -34.64 20.80 4.66
N LEU A 143 -33.80 19.74 4.65
CA LEU A 143 -33.29 19.19 3.40
C LEU A 143 -34.42 18.50 2.60
N LYS A 144 -34.64 18.96 1.38
CA LYS A 144 -35.55 18.37 0.42
C LYS A 144 -34.82 17.46 -0.58
N PRO A 145 -35.52 16.53 -1.27
CA PRO A 145 -34.91 15.65 -2.29
C PRO A 145 -34.07 16.41 -3.31
N LEU A 146 -34.58 17.55 -3.77
CA LEU A 146 -33.90 18.39 -4.75
C LEU A 146 -32.58 18.97 -4.21
N HIS A 147 -32.52 19.33 -2.92
CA HIS A 147 -31.28 19.78 -2.28
C HIS A 147 -30.24 18.67 -2.26
N VAL A 148 -30.64 17.46 -1.87
CA VAL A 148 -29.71 16.29 -1.85
C VAL A 148 -29.20 16.00 -3.26
N SER A 149 -30.09 15.96 -4.26
CA SER A 149 -29.72 15.73 -5.66
C SER A 149 -28.72 16.78 -6.17
N ASN A 150 -28.96 18.05 -5.84
CA ASN A 150 -28.08 19.16 -6.23
C ASN A 150 -26.70 19.04 -5.54
N TYR A 151 -26.66 18.69 -4.25
CA TYR A 151 -25.39 18.47 -3.53
C TYR A 151 -24.60 17.29 -4.11
N VAL A 152 -25.27 16.19 -4.44
CA VAL A 152 -24.66 15.04 -5.11
C VAL A 152 -24.09 15.45 -6.46
N HIS A 153 -24.86 16.17 -7.28
CA HIS A 153 -24.40 16.66 -8.58
C HIS A 153 -23.16 17.56 -8.44
N LYS A 154 -23.22 18.55 -7.55
CA LYS A 154 -22.08 19.44 -7.24
C LYS A 154 -20.84 18.66 -6.80
N THR A 155 -21.01 17.64 -5.94
CA THR A 155 -19.91 16.82 -5.44
C THR A 155 -19.27 16.00 -6.57
N LYS A 156 -20.10 15.38 -7.44
CA LYS A 156 -19.61 14.63 -8.60
C LYS A 156 -18.87 15.50 -9.61
N THR A 157 -19.41 16.69 -9.90
CA THR A 157 -18.79 17.64 -10.84
C THR A 157 -17.44 18.13 -10.33
N ARG A 158 -17.34 18.40 -9.02
CA ARG A 158 -16.08 18.82 -8.38
C ARG A 158 -15.04 17.68 -8.32
N LEU A 159 -15.50 16.44 -8.12
CA LEU A 159 -14.67 15.26 -7.91
C LEU A 159 -14.70 14.32 -9.13
N THR A 160 -14.54 14.85 -10.32
CA THR A 160 -14.67 14.14 -11.61
C THR A 160 -13.86 12.85 -11.75
N ARG A 161 -13.02 12.49 -10.78
CA ARG A 161 -11.99 11.47 -10.98
C ARG A 161 -12.09 10.23 -10.11
N ASN A 162 -12.88 10.23 -9.02
CA ASN A 162 -12.81 9.12 -8.07
C ASN A 162 -14.13 8.89 -7.32
N ALA A 163 -14.79 7.78 -7.61
CA ALA A 163 -16.05 7.39 -6.98
C ALA A 163 -15.92 7.20 -5.45
N HIS A 164 -14.76 6.78 -4.93
CA HIS A 164 -14.51 6.71 -3.48
C HIS A 164 -14.48 8.09 -2.84
N SER A 165 -13.85 9.07 -3.47
CA SER A 165 -13.85 10.45 -2.95
C SER A 165 -15.25 11.05 -2.95
N VAL A 166 -16.10 10.68 -3.93
CA VAL A 166 -17.53 11.05 -3.93
C VAL A 166 -18.26 10.36 -2.77
N TYR A 167 -18.03 9.05 -2.58
CA TYR A 167 -18.58 8.28 -1.47
C TYR A 167 -18.20 8.90 -0.12
N ASP A 168 -16.91 9.17 0.11
CA ASP A 168 -16.42 9.76 1.35
C ASP A 168 -17.02 11.15 1.59
N SER A 169 -17.19 11.97 0.53
CA SER A 169 -17.79 13.31 0.62
C SER A 169 -19.29 13.31 0.89
N LEU A 170 -19.98 12.23 0.58
CA LEU A 170 -21.43 12.09 0.81
C LEU A 170 -21.75 11.29 2.09
N ARG A 171 -20.74 10.70 2.74
CA ARG A 171 -20.93 9.76 3.84
C ARG A 171 -21.72 10.31 5.02
N ILE A 172 -21.59 11.61 5.32
CA ILE A 172 -22.32 12.22 6.43
C ILE A 172 -23.84 12.15 6.25
N LEU A 173 -24.35 12.23 5.01
CA LEU A 173 -25.79 12.09 4.72
C LEU A 173 -26.30 10.69 5.08
N ASP A 174 -25.48 9.67 4.85
CA ASP A 174 -25.79 8.27 5.22
C ASP A 174 -25.81 8.12 6.75
N LEU A 175 -24.81 8.68 7.42
CA LEU A 175 -24.72 8.66 8.89
C LEU A 175 -25.89 9.44 9.54
N LEU A 176 -26.26 10.61 9.01
CA LEU A 176 -27.42 11.40 9.46
C LEU A 176 -28.74 10.62 9.32
N TRP A 177 -28.85 9.76 8.30
CA TRP A 177 -30.01 8.89 8.15
C TRP A 177 -30.01 7.72 9.12
N VAL A 178 -28.86 7.05 9.28
CA VAL A 178 -28.72 5.89 10.19
C VAL A 178 -28.96 6.31 11.64
N PHE A 179 -28.41 7.45 12.07
CA PHE A 179 -28.50 7.98 13.43
C PHE A 179 -29.51 9.10 13.57
N ARG A 180 -30.51 9.18 12.68
CA ARG A 180 -31.50 10.26 12.67
C ARG A 180 -32.26 10.43 13.99
N GLU A 181 -32.46 9.34 14.72
CA GLU A 181 -33.16 9.38 16.00
C GLU A 181 -32.36 10.01 17.14
N ASP A 182 -31.05 10.14 16.97
CA ASP A 182 -30.18 10.82 17.92
C ASP A 182 -30.12 12.33 17.65
N THR A 183 -30.50 12.80 16.45
CA THR A 183 -30.42 14.21 16.06
C THR A 183 -31.60 15.02 16.55
N SER A 184 -31.41 16.33 16.75
CA SER A 184 -32.46 17.26 17.13
C SER A 184 -33.38 17.60 15.95
N PHE A 185 -32.82 17.64 14.75
CA PHE A 185 -33.54 17.96 13.50
C PHE A 185 -33.29 16.87 12.44
N PRO A 186 -33.95 15.71 12.60
CA PRO A 186 -33.68 14.55 11.76
C PRO A 186 -34.00 14.81 10.28
N LEU A 187 -33.30 14.09 9.40
CA LEU A 187 -33.67 14.03 7.99
C LEU A 187 -35.10 13.51 7.86
N ALA A 188 -35.95 14.24 7.14
CA ALA A 188 -37.33 13.85 6.92
C ALA A 188 -37.48 12.62 5.98
N MET A 189 -36.43 12.29 5.23
CA MET A 189 -36.45 11.23 4.24
C MET A 189 -35.07 10.62 4.03
N CYS A 190 -35.03 9.37 3.55
CA CYS A 190 -33.79 8.73 3.13
C CYS A 190 -33.13 9.54 1.99
N PRO A 191 -31.86 9.95 2.14
CA PRO A 191 -31.17 10.76 1.12
C PRO A 191 -31.08 10.07 -0.25
N TRP A 192 -31.15 8.76 -0.26
CA TRP A 192 -30.93 7.93 -1.45
C TRP A 192 -32.22 7.34 -2.04
N GLY A 193 -33.39 7.55 -1.40
CA GLY A 193 -34.64 6.88 -1.77
C GLY A 193 -34.48 5.36 -1.74
N GLU A 194 -34.80 4.70 -2.85
CA GLU A 194 -34.60 3.25 -3.03
C GLU A 194 -33.16 2.86 -3.43
N SER A 195 -32.27 3.83 -3.63
CA SER A 195 -30.90 3.60 -4.00
C SER A 195 -30.00 3.44 -2.75
N SER A 196 -28.70 3.49 -2.92
CA SER A 196 -27.72 3.48 -1.83
C SER A 196 -26.59 4.45 -2.12
N LEU A 197 -25.88 4.87 -1.06
CA LEU A 197 -24.70 5.71 -1.17
C LEU A 197 -23.68 5.13 -2.17
N TRP A 198 -23.50 3.81 -2.19
CA TRP A 198 -22.60 3.11 -3.13
C TRP A 198 -22.99 3.39 -4.59
N ARG A 199 -24.26 3.16 -4.94
CA ARG A 199 -24.76 3.39 -6.31
C ARG A 199 -24.69 4.87 -6.68
N VAL A 200 -25.12 5.73 -5.78
CA VAL A 200 -25.12 7.18 -6.00
C VAL A 200 -23.71 7.70 -6.21
N SER A 201 -22.72 7.16 -5.51
CA SER A 201 -21.31 7.52 -5.70
C SER A 201 -20.67 6.95 -6.97
N GLY A 202 -21.34 6.01 -7.65
CA GLY A 202 -20.79 5.30 -8.80
C GLY A 202 -19.96 4.08 -8.44
N LEU A 203 -20.04 3.61 -7.17
CA LEU A 203 -19.43 2.36 -6.73
C LEU A 203 -20.41 1.20 -6.96
N THR A 204 -19.94 0.10 -7.51
CA THR A 204 -20.74 -1.12 -7.69
C THR A 204 -20.58 -2.03 -6.47
N LYS A 205 -21.69 -2.66 -6.05
CA LYS A 205 -21.80 -3.44 -4.80
C LYS A 205 -20.94 -4.70 -4.77
N HIS A 206 -20.52 -5.17 -5.90
CA HIS A 206 -19.67 -6.35 -6.01
C HIS A 206 -18.31 -5.92 -6.47
N ASP A 207 -17.37 -6.14 -5.55
CA ASP A 207 -16.05 -6.34 -6.03
C ASP A 207 -15.10 -5.14 -5.95
N GLY A 208 -14.44 -5.02 -4.82
CA GLY A 208 -13.17 -4.28 -4.79
C GLY A 208 -12.23 -4.68 -5.94
N SER A 209 -12.49 -5.80 -6.64
CA SER A 209 -11.79 -6.24 -7.82
C SER A 209 -12.24 -5.52 -9.10
N GLN A 210 -13.52 -5.16 -9.28
CA GLN A 210 -13.94 -4.38 -10.45
C GLN A 210 -13.43 -2.93 -10.43
N TYR A 211 -13.35 -2.34 -9.25
CA TYR A 211 -12.72 -1.03 -9.10
C TYR A 211 -11.22 -1.08 -9.42
N ARG A 212 -10.57 -2.20 -9.15
CA ARG A 212 -9.19 -2.47 -9.55
C ARG A 212 -9.03 -2.68 -11.07
N ARG A 213 -10.09 -3.08 -11.78
CA ARG A 213 -10.06 -3.42 -13.22
C ARG A 213 -10.21 -2.24 -14.17
N THR A 214 -10.87 -1.16 -13.78
CA THR A 214 -11.08 0.00 -14.66
C THR A 214 -9.83 0.84 -14.90
N GLY A 215 -8.66 0.40 -14.46
CA GLY A 215 -7.32 0.94 -14.81
C GLY A 215 -7.03 2.38 -14.33
N THR A 216 -8.05 3.18 -14.13
CA THR A 216 -7.92 4.63 -13.88
C THR A 216 -7.61 4.99 -12.43
N ALA A 217 -7.73 4.06 -11.48
CA ALA A 217 -7.49 4.28 -10.05
C ALA A 217 -6.39 3.39 -9.44
N ARG A 218 -5.75 2.54 -10.22
CA ARG A 218 -4.63 1.73 -9.72
C ARG A 218 -3.38 2.60 -9.53
N THR A 219 -2.73 2.46 -8.40
CA THR A 219 -1.37 2.98 -8.19
C THR A 219 -0.48 2.48 -9.33
N PRO A 220 0.21 3.35 -10.09
CA PRO A 220 1.06 2.90 -11.17
C PRO A 220 2.24 2.07 -10.65
N ILE A 221 2.66 1.07 -11.41
CA ILE A 221 3.89 0.31 -11.17
C ILE A 221 5.06 1.19 -11.59
N ILE A 222 6.16 1.15 -10.84
CA ILE A 222 7.39 1.86 -11.21
C ILE A 222 7.96 1.21 -12.46
N PRO A 223 8.21 1.95 -13.55
CA PRO A 223 8.83 1.39 -14.76
C PRO A 223 10.18 0.75 -14.45
N PRO A 224 10.55 -0.36 -15.10
CA PRO A 224 11.78 -1.11 -14.81
C PRO A 224 13.06 -0.27 -14.89
N ASP A 225 13.17 0.63 -15.86
CA ASP A 225 14.30 1.54 -16.02
C ASP A 225 14.40 2.57 -14.90
N ALA A 226 13.27 3.16 -14.48
CA ALA A 226 13.21 4.08 -13.36
C ALA A 226 13.51 3.36 -12.04
N GLN A 227 12.99 2.13 -11.86
CA GLN A 227 13.27 1.29 -10.70
C GLN A 227 14.77 0.97 -10.60
N ALA A 228 15.40 0.57 -11.72
CA ALA A 228 16.82 0.25 -11.76
C ALA A 228 17.69 1.47 -11.43
N LYS A 229 17.39 2.65 -12.00
CA LYS A 229 18.12 3.88 -11.72
C LYS A 229 18.05 4.25 -10.24
N VAL A 230 16.84 4.26 -9.64
CA VAL A 230 16.67 4.62 -8.23
C VAL A 230 17.32 3.59 -7.32
N PHE A 231 17.20 2.31 -7.64
CA PHE A 231 17.78 1.24 -6.86
C PHE A 231 19.31 1.32 -6.82
N ASN A 232 19.95 1.42 -7.98
CA ASN A 232 21.42 1.54 -8.08
C ASN A 232 21.94 2.80 -7.40
N TYR A 233 21.21 3.91 -7.51
CA TYR A 233 21.53 5.14 -6.78
C TYR A 233 21.49 4.93 -5.26
N CYS A 234 20.44 4.27 -4.76
CA CYS A 234 20.30 3.99 -3.34
C CYS A 234 21.38 3.02 -2.82
N GLU A 235 21.74 1.98 -3.59
CA GLU A 235 22.88 1.11 -3.27
C GLU A 235 24.19 1.92 -3.12
N ALA A 236 24.47 2.82 -4.05
CA ALA A 236 25.68 3.66 -4.00
C ALA A 236 25.68 4.59 -2.76
N VAL A 237 24.52 5.19 -2.43
CA VAL A 237 24.37 6.02 -1.22
C VAL A 237 24.59 5.20 0.05
N LEU A 238 24.04 4.01 0.13
CA LEU A 238 24.22 3.13 1.31
C LEU A 238 25.65 2.60 1.43
N ALA A 239 26.33 2.33 0.32
CA ALA A 239 27.75 1.96 0.33
C ALA A 239 28.65 3.09 0.88
N ALA A 240 28.29 4.36 0.61
CA ALA A 240 29.00 5.53 1.14
C ALA A 240 28.56 5.92 2.58
N ALA A 241 27.45 5.37 3.08
CA ALA A 241 26.84 5.77 4.35
C ALA A 241 27.78 5.63 5.58
N PRO A 242 28.64 4.62 5.71
CA PRO A 242 29.55 4.53 6.86
C PRO A 242 30.46 5.75 7.00
N GLU A 243 30.96 6.30 5.87
CA GLU A 243 31.76 7.52 5.87
C GLU A 243 30.92 8.75 6.26
N THR A 244 29.72 8.88 5.68
CA THR A 244 28.80 9.98 5.99
C THR A 244 28.42 9.99 7.49
N LEU A 245 28.21 8.82 8.09
CA LEU A 245 27.92 8.68 9.52
C LEU A 245 29.13 9.04 10.39
N ARG A 246 30.36 8.67 10.00
CA ARG A 246 31.59 9.09 10.69
C ARG A 246 31.76 10.62 10.69
N GLN A 247 31.50 11.26 9.57
CA GLN A 247 31.54 12.73 9.46
C GLN A 247 30.49 13.39 10.35
N ARG A 248 29.28 12.83 10.44
CA ARG A 248 28.27 13.29 11.41
C ARG A 248 28.79 13.18 12.84
N ASP A 249 29.37 12.05 13.22
CA ASP A 249 29.84 11.79 14.59
C ASP A 249 31.03 12.69 14.96
N ALA A 250 31.84 13.08 13.98
CA ALA A 250 32.87 14.10 14.11
C ALA A 250 32.31 15.55 14.20
N LYS A 251 30.96 15.70 14.13
CA LYS A 251 30.24 17.00 14.12
C LYS A 251 30.46 17.87 12.87
N ASP A 252 31.01 17.30 11.80
CA ASP A 252 31.18 18.00 10.53
C ASP A 252 29.85 18.16 9.77
N LEU A 253 28.88 17.27 10.05
CA LEU A 253 27.57 17.27 9.41
C LEU A 253 26.43 17.33 10.45
N GLY A 254 25.57 18.34 10.34
CA GLY A 254 24.33 18.40 11.13
C GLY A 254 23.20 17.54 10.52
N PHE A 255 22.20 17.15 11.31
CA PHE A 255 21.05 16.29 10.87
C PHE A 255 20.22 16.85 9.71
N ARG A 256 20.41 18.10 9.34
CA ARG A 256 19.80 18.73 8.16
C ARG A 256 20.67 18.67 6.91
N ASN A 257 21.85 18.09 7.02
CA ASN A 257 22.73 17.89 5.88
C ASN A 257 22.06 17.01 4.85
N SER A 258 22.19 17.36 3.59
CA SER A 258 21.55 16.65 2.46
C SER A 258 22.07 15.22 2.31
N GLU A 259 23.34 14.96 2.66
CA GLU A 259 23.93 13.62 2.56
C GLU A 259 23.30 12.65 3.60
N LEU A 260 23.19 13.09 4.87
CA LEU A 260 22.51 12.32 5.90
C LEU A 260 21.05 12.05 5.55
N ILE A 261 20.34 13.05 5.02
CA ILE A 261 18.97 12.89 4.57
C ILE A 261 18.89 11.86 3.43
N ARG A 262 19.86 11.84 2.50
CA ARG A 262 19.93 10.85 1.41
C ARG A 262 20.12 9.43 1.95
N VAL A 263 20.96 9.23 2.95
CA VAL A 263 21.14 7.90 3.59
C VAL A 263 19.82 7.38 4.14
N ARG A 264 19.10 8.19 4.91
CA ARG A 264 17.77 7.82 5.43
C ARG A 264 16.78 7.51 4.31
N ASP A 265 16.70 8.38 3.31
CA ASP A 265 15.75 8.24 2.22
C ASP A 265 16.07 7.00 1.36
N ALA A 266 17.34 6.71 1.11
CA ALA A 266 17.79 5.52 0.39
C ALA A 266 17.45 4.23 1.15
N ALA A 267 17.73 4.17 2.45
CA ALA A 267 17.37 3.03 3.28
C ALA A 267 15.86 2.78 3.32
N LEU A 268 15.04 3.85 3.42
CA LEU A 268 13.58 3.75 3.38
C LEU A 268 13.07 3.23 2.02
N TYR A 269 13.67 3.66 0.92
CA TYR A 269 13.33 3.14 -0.40
C TYR A 269 13.69 1.66 -0.53
N ILE A 270 14.91 1.26 -0.15
CA ILE A 270 15.33 -0.14 -0.18
C ILE A 270 14.38 -0.99 0.66
N LEU A 271 14.09 -0.63 1.92
CA LEU A 271 13.11 -1.33 2.73
C LEU A 271 11.75 -1.45 2.02
N SER A 272 11.22 -0.35 1.47
CA SER A 272 9.89 -0.33 0.86
C SER A 272 9.79 -1.20 -0.40
N ILE A 273 10.81 -1.14 -1.28
CA ILE A 273 10.78 -1.86 -2.57
C ILE A 273 11.10 -3.35 -2.42
N THR A 274 11.80 -3.75 -1.34
CA THR A 274 12.22 -5.13 -1.10
C THR A 274 11.29 -5.92 -0.19
N SER A 275 10.48 -5.22 0.61
CA SER A 275 9.55 -5.86 1.54
C SER A 275 8.09 -5.81 1.06
N GLY A 276 7.75 -4.83 0.24
CA GLY A 276 6.36 -4.52 -0.09
C GLY A 276 5.55 -3.95 1.08
N MET A 277 6.21 -3.46 2.13
CA MET A 277 5.55 -2.80 3.28
C MET A 277 4.74 -1.58 2.84
N ARG A 278 3.63 -1.31 3.55
CA ARG A 278 2.98 0.01 3.45
C ARG A 278 3.86 1.07 4.08
N ASN A 279 3.69 2.32 3.65
CA ASN A 279 4.50 3.43 4.16
C ASN A 279 4.44 3.56 5.70
N GLU A 280 3.29 3.33 6.31
CA GLU A 280 3.14 3.35 7.77
C GLU A 280 3.91 2.21 8.46
N GLU A 281 3.92 1.03 7.83
CA GLU A 281 4.64 -0.15 8.31
C GLU A 281 6.15 0.06 8.22
N ALA A 282 6.64 0.60 7.10
CA ALA A 282 8.07 0.89 6.90
C ALA A 282 8.59 1.95 7.88
N ILE A 283 7.85 3.05 8.07
CA ILE A 283 8.21 4.10 9.04
C ILE A 283 8.07 3.62 10.48
N GLY A 284 7.18 2.64 10.72
CA GLY A 284 6.97 2.02 12.01
C GLY A 284 8.05 1.03 12.46
N VAL A 285 9.05 0.73 11.61
CA VAL A 285 10.14 -0.19 11.97
C VAL A 285 10.98 0.41 13.09
N GLU A 286 11.20 -0.39 14.15
CA GLU A 286 11.94 -0.02 15.33
C GLU A 286 13.34 -0.65 15.35
N VAL A 287 14.21 -0.16 16.20
CA VAL A 287 15.54 -0.74 16.43
C VAL A 287 15.40 -2.19 16.86
N GLY A 288 16.20 -3.09 16.25
CA GLY A 288 16.21 -4.52 16.57
C GLY A 288 14.98 -5.29 16.06
N ALA A 289 14.19 -4.68 15.19
CA ALA A 289 12.99 -5.32 14.65
C ALA A 289 13.27 -6.34 13.53
N TRP A 290 14.52 -6.72 13.29
CA TRP A 290 14.89 -7.70 12.27
C TRP A 290 15.65 -8.88 12.87
N ARG A 291 15.56 -10.01 12.21
CA ARG A 291 16.21 -11.24 12.58
C ARG A 291 16.62 -12.04 11.36
N SER A 292 17.62 -12.87 11.51
CA SER A 292 18.04 -13.85 10.51
C SER A 292 17.88 -15.26 11.06
N GLU A 293 17.51 -16.20 10.20
CA GLU A 293 17.45 -17.62 10.53
C GLU A 293 17.98 -18.45 9.36
N THR A 294 18.70 -19.53 9.67
CA THR A 294 19.19 -20.46 8.66
C THR A 294 18.32 -21.70 8.66
N LYS A 295 17.75 -22.05 7.51
CA LYS A 295 16.95 -23.25 7.32
C LYS A 295 17.40 -23.97 6.04
N ASP A 296 17.73 -25.24 6.16
CA ASP A 296 18.23 -26.08 5.06
C ASP A 296 19.45 -25.45 4.33
N GLY A 297 20.36 -24.82 5.10
CA GLY A 297 21.55 -24.14 4.56
C GLY A 297 21.30 -22.80 3.91
N VAL A 298 20.08 -22.29 3.96
CA VAL A 298 19.64 -21.00 3.42
C VAL A 298 19.41 -20.01 4.54
N GLU A 299 19.97 -18.82 4.40
CA GLU A 299 19.75 -17.72 5.34
C GLU A 299 18.55 -16.89 4.91
N PHE A 300 17.57 -16.75 5.82
CA PHE A 300 16.36 -15.93 5.66
C PHE A 300 16.42 -14.75 6.62
N HIS A 301 16.01 -13.58 6.14
CA HIS A 301 15.96 -12.36 6.93
C HIS A 301 14.52 -11.84 7.03
N TRP A 302 14.12 -11.47 8.24
CA TRP A 302 12.78 -11.01 8.55
C TRP A 302 12.83 -9.65 9.21
N VAL A 303 11.90 -8.77 8.84
CA VAL A 303 11.67 -7.46 9.47
C VAL A 303 10.28 -7.44 10.06
N ALA A 304 10.19 -7.16 11.36
CA ALA A 304 8.94 -7.04 12.10
C ALA A 304 8.48 -5.58 12.15
N THR A 305 7.18 -5.37 12.10
CA THR A 305 6.54 -4.06 12.30
C THR A 305 5.11 -4.24 12.81
N THR A 306 4.41 -3.14 13.09
CA THR A 306 3.01 -3.18 13.52
C THR A 306 2.08 -2.79 12.38
N GLU A 307 1.13 -3.66 12.07
CA GLU A 307 0.06 -3.42 11.09
C GLU A 307 -1.15 -2.81 11.80
N HIS A 308 -1.58 -1.63 11.36
CA HIS A 308 -2.68 -0.88 11.98
C HIS A 308 -3.98 -0.92 11.18
N LYS A 309 -3.92 -1.17 9.87
CA LYS A 309 -5.09 -1.05 8.97
C LYS A 309 -6.13 -2.14 9.20
N THR A 310 -5.69 -3.39 9.41
CA THR A 310 -6.59 -4.52 9.68
C THR A 310 -6.61 -4.92 11.15
N GLY A 311 -5.77 -4.28 11.98
CA GLY A 311 -5.65 -4.53 13.41
C GLY A 311 -5.04 -5.88 13.76
N LYS A 312 -4.17 -6.43 12.91
CA LYS A 312 -3.44 -7.68 13.16
C LYS A 312 -2.34 -7.52 14.21
N GLY A 313 -1.87 -6.31 14.44
CA GLY A 313 -0.77 -6.05 15.34
C GLY A 313 0.59 -6.39 14.70
N LYS A 314 1.42 -7.17 15.38
CA LYS A 314 2.77 -7.49 14.90
C LYS A 314 2.72 -8.37 13.66
N VAL A 315 3.42 -7.94 12.60
CA VAL A 315 3.60 -8.68 11.34
C VAL A 315 5.07 -8.73 10.96
N GLU A 316 5.47 -9.73 10.19
CA GLU A 316 6.83 -9.90 9.69
C GLU A 316 6.84 -9.94 8.16
N PHE A 317 7.91 -9.38 7.58
CA PHE A 317 8.15 -9.35 6.15
C PHE A 317 9.50 -10.00 5.84
N LEU A 318 9.51 -10.86 4.85
CA LEU A 318 10.74 -11.43 4.32
C LEU A 318 11.47 -10.39 3.48
N VAL A 319 12.77 -10.24 3.72
CA VAL A 319 13.60 -9.23 3.04
C VAL A 319 14.96 -9.82 2.64
N PRO A 320 15.66 -9.25 1.65
CA PRO A 320 17.03 -9.64 1.33
C PRO A 320 18.04 -9.08 2.36
N LYS A 321 19.23 -9.64 2.40
CA LYS A 321 20.33 -9.22 3.27
C LYS A 321 20.66 -7.73 3.15
N LEU A 322 20.63 -7.18 1.94
CA LEU A 322 20.81 -5.74 1.68
C LEU A 322 19.88 -4.86 2.54
N THR A 323 18.66 -5.32 2.78
CA THR A 323 17.70 -4.57 3.62
C THR A 323 18.11 -4.59 5.08
N VAL A 324 18.62 -5.72 5.58
CA VAL A 324 19.14 -5.81 6.95
C VAL A 324 20.35 -4.88 7.10
N GLU A 325 21.30 -4.91 6.18
CA GLU A 325 22.46 -4.02 6.16
C GLU A 325 22.03 -2.52 6.14
N ALA A 326 21.00 -2.18 5.37
CA ALA A 326 20.44 -0.82 5.38
C ALA A 326 19.79 -0.45 6.73
N LEU A 327 19.14 -1.39 7.42
CA LEU A 327 18.56 -1.17 8.75
C LEU A 327 19.61 -1.06 9.84
N ASP A 328 20.71 -1.79 9.73
CA ASP A 328 21.87 -1.65 10.63
C ASP A 328 22.50 -0.26 10.51
N LEU A 329 22.67 0.25 9.28
CA LEU A 329 23.08 1.64 9.05
C LEU A 329 22.07 2.65 9.61
N MET A 330 20.77 2.37 9.47
CA MET A 330 19.72 3.23 10.03
C MET A 330 19.70 3.20 11.55
N SER A 331 20.08 2.11 12.22
CA SER A 331 20.24 2.09 13.67
C SER A 331 21.32 3.07 14.13
N GLN A 332 22.46 3.09 13.43
CA GLN A 332 23.53 4.05 13.70
C GLN A 332 23.08 5.49 13.39
N TYR A 333 22.36 5.69 12.27
CA TYR A 333 21.80 7.00 11.89
C TYR A 333 20.84 7.53 12.95
N ALA A 334 19.92 6.70 13.45
CA ALA A 334 18.84 7.12 14.33
C ALA A 334 19.28 7.32 15.78
N LYS A 335 20.35 6.64 16.22
CA LYS A 335 20.78 6.63 17.63
C LYS A 335 20.88 8.02 18.27
N PRO A 336 21.55 9.04 17.72
CA PRO A 336 21.60 10.35 18.35
C PRO A 336 20.24 11.07 18.42
N LEU A 337 19.35 10.84 17.43
CA LEU A 337 17.99 11.38 17.44
C LEU A 337 17.11 10.69 18.50
N GLN A 338 17.32 9.40 18.70
CA GLN A 338 16.64 8.64 19.75
C GLN A 338 17.11 9.08 21.15
N ASP A 339 18.42 9.36 21.31
CA ASP A 339 18.98 9.88 22.56
C ASP A 339 18.45 11.29 22.88
N GLU A 340 18.21 12.11 21.85
CA GLU A 340 17.55 13.41 22.00
C GLU A 340 16.08 13.25 22.43
N LEU A 341 15.33 12.34 21.78
CA LEU A 341 13.96 12.02 22.19
C LEU A 341 13.88 11.46 23.61
N ALA A 342 14.83 10.61 24.01
CA ALA A 342 14.86 10.07 25.36
C ALA A 342 15.05 11.18 26.40
N ARG A 343 15.98 12.12 26.17
CA ARG A 343 16.17 13.29 27.04
C ARG A 343 14.91 14.17 27.09
N GLU A 344 14.28 14.42 25.94
CA GLU A 344 13.02 15.17 25.88
C GLU A 344 11.91 14.47 26.69
N ILE A 345 11.81 13.14 26.62
CA ILE A 345 10.87 12.36 27.43
C ILE A 345 11.13 12.57 28.92
N ASP A 346 12.38 12.44 29.37
CA ASP A 346 12.75 12.63 30.78
C ASP A 346 12.41 14.05 31.27
N GLU A 347 12.64 15.07 30.43
CA GLU A 347 12.28 16.46 30.72
C GLU A 347 10.76 16.66 30.83
N LEU A 348 10.00 16.10 29.88
CA LEU A 348 8.53 16.20 29.87
C LEU A 348 7.89 15.44 31.04
N GLU A 349 8.46 14.30 31.44
CA GLU A 349 8.02 13.50 32.59
C GLU A 349 8.29 14.15 33.93
N SER A 350 9.37 14.93 34.04
CA SER A 350 9.70 15.68 35.27
C SER A 350 8.77 16.88 35.53
N ASN A 351 7.94 17.25 34.56
CA ASN A 351 7.01 18.36 34.67
C ASN A 351 5.84 18.00 35.62
N THR A 352 5.77 18.62 36.78
CA THR A 352 4.76 18.36 37.83
C THR A 352 3.36 18.90 37.51
N ALA A 353 3.25 19.82 36.53
CA ALA A 353 1.98 20.40 36.09
C ALA A 353 1.89 20.47 34.57
N PRO A 354 1.86 19.31 33.88
CA PRO A 354 1.91 19.29 32.44
C PRO A 354 0.64 19.87 31.80
N SER A 355 0.81 20.72 30.81
CA SER A 355 -0.27 21.16 29.95
C SER A 355 -0.73 20.01 29.01
N ASN A 356 -1.93 20.09 28.45
CA ASN A 356 -2.40 19.13 27.43
C ASN A 356 -1.42 19.04 26.25
N LYS A 357 -0.77 20.15 25.89
CA LYS A 357 0.24 20.21 24.83
C LYS A 357 1.49 19.41 25.21
N THR A 358 1.94 19.53 26.45
CA THR A 358 3.05 18.75 27.02
C THR A 358 2.74 17.26 27.02
N LEU A 359 1.55 16.87 27.46
CA LEU A 359 1.12 15.47 27.49
C LEU A 359 1.02 14.86 26.09
N LEU A 360 0.50 15.60 25.12
CA LEU A 360 0.43 15.16 23.73
C LEU A 360 1.82 14.99 23.10
N ARG A 361 2.75 15.91 23.43
CA ARG A 361 4.14 15.79 22.98
C ARG A 361 4.82 14.57 23.60
N LEU A 362 4.65 14.35 24.90
CA LEU A 362 5.17 13.17 25.61
C LEU A 362 4.65 11.87 24.97
N ALA A 363 3.34 11.78 24.76
CA ALA A 363 2.74 10.61 24.13
C ALA A 363 3.32 10.33 22.72
N LYS A 364 3.58 11.38 21.94
CA LYS A 364 4.21 11.27 20.61
C LYS A 364 5.68 10.86 20.70
N ALA A 365 6.47 11.49 21.59
CA ALA A 365 7.88 11.19 21.78
C ALA A 365 8.09 9.73 22.19
N ARG A 366 7.29 9.22 23.14
CA ARG A 366 7.31 7.81 23.57
C ARG A 366 6.98 6.83 22.43
N LYS A 367 6.09 7.20 21.51
CA LYS A 367 5.80 6.38 20.31
C LYS A 367 6.95 6.35 19.31
N ASP A 368 7.72 7.43 19.24
CA ASP A 368 8.72 7.61 18.18
C ASP A 368 10.14 7.25 18.59
N VAL A 369 10.46 7.22 19.90
CA VAL A 369 11.82 7.06 20.43
C VAL A 369 12.56 5.80 19.94
N LYS A 370 11.86 4.71 19.63
CA LYS A 370 12.45 3.47 19.14
C LYS A 370 12.51 3.36 17.61
N LYS A 371 11.93 4.32 16.88
CA LYS A 371 11.83 4.25 15.42
C LYS A 371 13.16 4.59 14.74
N LEU A 372 13.34 4.02 13.54
CA LEU A 372 14.54 4.22 12.73
C LEU A 372 14.43 5.46 11.83
N PHE A 373 13.26 5.69 11.23
CA PHE A 373 13.07 6.74 10.23
C PHE A 373 12.64 8.04 10.89
N LEU A 374 13.56 8.63 11.64
CA LEU A 374 13.39 9.89 12.35
C LEU A 374 13.84 11.08 11.50
N CYS A 375 13.32 12.25 11.82
CA CYS A 375 13.72 13.53 11.23
C CYS A 375 13.58 14.67 12.25
N THR A 376 14.35 15.74 12.05
CA THR A 376 14.15 16.98 12.78
C THR A 376 13.09 17.83 12.08
N SER A 377 12.09 18.27 12.81
CA SER A 377 11.02 19.13 12.34
C SER A 377 10.98 20.46 13.10
N ILE A 378 10.50 21.51 12.44
CA ILE A 378 10.19 22.77 13.11
C ILE A 378 8.75 22.65 13.58
N SER A 379 8.52 22.64 14.88
CA SER A 379 7.17 22.62 15.41
C SER A 379 6.81 23.98 16.00
N GLY A 380 5.70 24.56 15.53
CA GLY A 380 5.03 25.66 16.22
C GLY A 380 4.21 25.20 17.43
N GLN A 381 4.35 23.94 17.86
CA GLN A 381 3.51 23.33 18.90
C GLN A 381 4.14 23.31 20.29
N THR A 382 5.41 23.64 20.43
CA THR A 382 6.05 23.78 21.76
C THR A 382 6.17 25.25 22.15
N GLU A 383 6.16 25.52 23.44
CA GLU A 383 6.35 26.87 24.00
C GLU A 383 7.77 27.40 23.74
N ALA A 384 8.76 26.50 23.57
CA ALA A 384 10.09 26.85 23.11
C ALA A 384 10.17 26.74 21.58
N ALA A 385 10.53 27.83 20.90
CA ALA A 385 10.88 27.83 19.50
C ALA A 385 12.12 26.94 19.29
N GLY A 386 11.92 25.70 18.90
CA GLY A 386 13.00 24.71 18.76
C GLY A 386 12.69 23.66 17.71
N TYR A 387 13.71 22.87 17.38
CA TYR A 387 13.59 21.69 16.55
C TYR A 387 13.16 20.51 17.40
N HIS A 388 12.24 19.70 16.89
CA HIS A 388 11.84 18.45 17.50
C HIS A 388 12.22 17.29 16.62
N VAL A 389 12.50 16.18 17.25
CA VAL A 389 12.65 14.89 16.59
C VAL A 389 11.29 14.23 16.50
N ASP A 390 10.91 13.82 15.30
CA ASP A 390 9.67 13.10 15.02
C ASP A 390 9.92 11.97 14.03
N ALA A 391 9.03 10.98 14.00
CA ALA A 391 8.98 10.02 12.89
C ALA A 391 8.65 10.74 11.57
N LEU A 392 9.23 10.26 10.48
CA LEU A 392 9.01 10.83 9.15
C LEU A 392 7.51 10.75 8.77
N SER A 393 6.92 11.86 8.38
CA SER A 393 5.51 11.92 8.00
C SER A 393 5.25 11.36 6.60
N ASN A 394 3.99 11.02 6.29
CA ASN A 394 3.57 10.64 4.92
C ASN A 394 3.94 11.71 3.88
N ALA A 395 3.77 12.98 4.21
CA ALA A 395 4.15 14.09 3.34
C ALA A 395 5.67 14.13 3.16
N GLY A 396 6.43 13.96 4.26
CA GLY A 396 7.88 13.89 4.26
C GLY A 396 8.40 12.74 3.38
N THR A 397 7.83 11.55 3.52
CA THR A 397 8.20 10.39 2.68
C THR A 397 7.97 10.65 1.19
N ASN A 398 6.83 11.25 0.83
CA ASN A 398 6.56 11.61 -0.57
C ASN A 398 7.57 12.64 -1.12
N VAL A 399 8.04 13.58 -0.30
CA VAL A 399 9.10 14.53 -0.67
C VAL A 399 10.42 13.78 -0.84
N SER A 400 10.77 12.90 0.10
CA SER A 400 11.98 12.07 0.06
C SER A 400 12.06 11.23 -1.21
N PHE A 401 10.98 10.53 -1.56
CA PHE A 401 10.95 9.67 -2.75
C PHE A 401 11.06 10.46 -4.06
N ARG A 402 10.43 11.64 -4.14
CA ARG A 402 10.60 12.53 -5.30
C ARG A 402 12.03 13.05 -5.43
N ARG A 403 12.67 13.36 -4.30
CA ARG A 403 14.07 13.79 -4.27
C ARG A 403 15.02 12.67 -4.71
N LEU A 404 14.78 11.43 -4.25
CA LEU A 404 15.54 10.25 -4.70
C LEU A 404 15.42 10.04 -6.21
N ALA A 405 14.19 10.05 -6.76
CA ALA A 405 13.98 9.89 -8.18
C ALA A 405 14.76 10.93 -9.01
N LYS A 406 14.68 12.21 -8.60
CA LYS A 406 15.43 13.29 -9.25
C LYS A 406 16.94 13.08 -9.16
N ALA A 407 17.46 12.71 -7.99
CA ALA A 407 18.89 12.46 -7.78
C ALA A 407 19.39 11.23 -8.57
N ALA A 408 18.55 10.23 -8.79
CA ALA A 408 18.82 9.06 -9.61
C ALA A 408 18.70 9.31 -11.13
N GLY A 409 18.38 10.54 -11.56
CA GLY A 409 18.26 10.90 -12.98
C GLY A 409 17.03 10.31 -13.66
N THR A 410 15.89 10.26 -12.97
CA THR A 410 14.61 9.87 -13.57
C THR A 410 13.52 10.91 -13.29
N ASP A 411 12.68 11.18 -14.28
CA ASP A 411 11.52 12.07 -14.17
C ASP A 411 10.28 11.36 -13.60
N TRP A 412 10.39 10.07 -13.28
CA TRP A 412 9.28 9.31 -12.71
C TRP A 412 8.85 9.89 -11.36
N ARG A 413 7.55 10.18 -11.22
CA ARG A 413 6.97 10.65 -9.96
C ARG A 413 6.87 9.51 -8.95
N LEU A 414 7.99 9.20 -8.30
CA LEU A 414 8.08 8.13 -7.31
C LEU A 414 7.25 8.45 -6.06
N ALA A 415 6.53 7.45 -5.56
CA ALA A 415 5.74 7.51 -4.33
C ALA A 415 5.79 6.17 -3.56
N PRO A 416 5.73 6.19 -2.21
CA PRO A 416 5.88 4.97 -1.40
C PRO A 416 4.90 3.85 -1.76
N HIS A 417 3.65 4.20 -2.04
CA HIS A 417 2.62 3.20 -2.33
C HIS A 417 2.85 2.43 -3.65
N GLN A 418 3.65 3.01 -4.55
CA GLN A 418 4.07 2.33 -5.78
C GLN A 418 5.02 1.16 -5.48
N CYS A 419 5.88 1.28 -4.45
CA CYS A 419 6.85 0.23 -4.08
C CYS A 419 6.15 -1.09 -3.75
N ARG A 420 5.08 -1.06 -2.97
CA ARG A 420 4.32 -2.27 -2.61
C ARG A 420 3.75 -2.98 -3.84
N ARG A 421 3.13 -2.23 -4.74
CA ARG A 421 2.58 -2.81 -5.97
C ARG A 421 3.68 -3.31 -6.90
N THR A 422 4.77 -2.55 -7.02
CA THR A 422 5.93 -2.95 -7.83
C THR A 422 6.58 -4.20 -7.26
N TYR A 423 6.71 -4.31 -5.93
CA TYR A 423 7.18 -5.53 -5.28
C TYR A 423 6.29 -6.74 -5.64
N ALA A 424 4.96 -6.61 -5.48
CA ALA A 424 4.03 -7.68 -5.83
C ALA A 424 4.16 -8.10 -7.31
N ARG A 425 4.30 -7.12 -8.21
CA ARG A 425 4.54 -7.38 -9.65
C ARG A 425 5.87 -8.09 -9.91
N ASN A 426 6.94 -7.63 -9.28
CA ASN A 426 8.26 -8.27 -9.40
C ASN A 426 8.26 -9.72 -8.91
N VAL A 427 7.53 -10.02 -7.82
CA VAL A 427 7.35 -11.39 -7.33
C VAL A 427 6.62 -12.25 -8.36
N VAL A 428 5.57 -11.74 -8.98
CA VAL A 428 4.81 -12.45 -10.02
C VAL A 428 5.68 -12.70 -11.25
N GLU A 429 6.38 -11.69 -11.74
CA GLU A 429 7.26 -11.79 -12.91
C GLU A 429 8.42 -12.77 -12.67
N SER A 430 9.02 -12.75 -11.49
CA SER A 430 10.04 -13.73 -11.10
C SER A 430 9.51 -15.17 -11.13
N ARG A 431 8.29 -15.39 -10.64
CA ARG A 431 7.62 -16.71 -10.69
C ARG A 431 7.29 -17.15 -12.10
N MET A 432 7.05 -16.21 -13.01
CA MET A 432 6.74 -16.47 -14.40
C MET A 432 7.99 -16.54 -15.29
N GLY A 433 9.19 -16.66 -14.68
CA GLY A 433 10.46 -16.80 -15.39
C GLY A 433 10.96 -15.52 -16.08
N ARG A 434 10.31 -14.38 -15.83
CA ARG A 434 10.80 -13.07 -16.24
C ARG A 434 11.58 -12.44 -15.09
N ALA A 435 12.88 -12.56 -15.13
CA ALA A 435 13.75 -11.95 -14.15
C ALA A 435 13.84 -10.44 -14.35
N SER A 436 13.24 -9.63 -13.47
CA SER A 436 13.60 -8.23 -13.41
C SER A 436 15.04 -8.10 -12.89
N LEU A 437 15.83 -7.16 -13.45
CA LEU A 437 17.22 -6.91 -13.03
C LEU A 437 17.35 -6.70 -11.51
N VAL A 438 16.35 -6.09 -10.89
CA VAL A 438 16.27 -5.84 -9.46
C VAL A 438 16.04 -7.14 -8.69
N PHE A 439 15.21 -8.04 -9.21
CA PHE A 439 14.95 -9.35 -8.60
C PHE A 439 16.11 -10.33 -8.80
N LEU A 440 16.87 -10.23 -9.89
CA LEU A 440 18.08 -11.02 -10.12
C LEU A 440 19.17 -10.69 -9.08
N LYS A 441 19.33 -9.42 -8.71
CA LYS A 441 20.24 -9.01 -7.64
C LYS A 441 19.82 -9.49 -6.25
N TRP A 442 18.52 -9.78 -6.06
CA TRP A 442 17.94 -10.21 -4.79
C TRP A 442 17.54 -11.66 -4.77
N GLN A 443 17.70 -12.31 -5.89
CA GLN A 443 17.30 -13.68 -6.01
C GLN A 443 17.72 -14.41 -4.74
N PHE A 444 16.70 -14.73 -3.94
CA PHE A 444 16.84 -15.83 -3.02
C PHE A 444 17.39 -16.96 -3.87
N LYS A 445 18.68 -17.28 -3.73
CA LYS A 445 19.40 -18.28 -4.54
C LYS A 445 18.74 -19.66 -4.53
N HIS A 446 17.56 -19.76 -3.94
CA HIS A 446 16.82 -20.98 -3.66
C HIS A 446 15.40 -20.93 -4.23
N SER A 447 15.33 -21.11 -5.52
CA SER A 447 14.08 -21.28 -6.27
C SER A 447 13.27 -22.54 -5.96
N SER A 448 13.75 -23.41 -5.06
CA SER A 448 13.11 -24.70 -4.77
C SER A 448 11.99 -24.65 -3.75
N MET A 449 11.94 -23.65 -2.86
CA MET A 449 10.82 -23.48 -1.93
C MET A 449 9.75 -22.60 -2.54
N SER A 450 8.52 -23.13 -2.68
CA SER A 450 7.43 -22.29 -3.18
C SER A 450 7.18 -21.14 -2.20
N MET A 451 6.97 -19.92 -2.70
CA MET A 451 6.62 -18.77 -1.85
C MET A 451 5.41 -19.10 -0.96
N THR A 452 4.51 -19.97 -1.42
CA THR A 452 3.39 -20.48 -0.63
C THR A 452 3.85 -21.27 0.60
N GLN A 453 4.88 -22.08 0.49
CA GLN A 453 5.44 -22.82 1.63
C GLN A 453 6.19 -21.90 2.59
N LEU A 454 6.91 -20.92 2.05
CA LEU A 454 7.59 -19.90 2.84
C LEU A 454 6.58 -19.06 3.63
N TYR A 455 5.48 -18.67 2.99
CA TYR A 455 4.38 -17.92 3.62
C TYR A 455 3.58 -18.78 4.60
N ALA A 456 3.38 -20.05 4.34
CA ALA A 456 2.70 -20.97 5.27
C ALA A 456 3.53 -21.26 6.53
N SER A 457 4.84 -21.08 6.49
CA SER A 457 5.74 -21.37 7.63
C SER A 457 5.82 -20.25 8.66
N ASN A 458 5.36 -19.04 8.35
CA ASN A 458 5.37 -17.90 9.28
C ASN A 458 3.95 -17.32 9.49
N PRO A 459 3.28 -17.64 10.62
CA PRO A 459 1.93 -17.15 10.90
C PRO A 459 1.84 -15.62 11.13
N LEU A 460 2.98 -14.95 11.37
CA LEU A 460 3.03 -13.50 11.56
C LEU A 460 3.08 -12.71 10.25
N GLN A 461 3.08 -13.39 9.11
CA GLN A 461 3.20 -12.73 7.82
C GLN A 461 1.97 -11.90 7.43
N ASP A 462 2.20 -10.78 6.71
CA ASP A 462 1.11 -9.92 6.25
C ASP A 462 0.28 -10.57 5.14
N ALA A 463 -0.88 -11.14 5.51
CA ALA A 463 -1.81 -11.76 4.56
C ALA A 463 -2.32 -10.78 3.49
N SER A 464 -2.36 -9.48 3.77
CA SER A 464 -2.83 -8.49 2.79
C SER A 464 -1.82 -8.26 1.66
N LEU A 465 -0.53 -8.52 1.90
CA LEU A 465 0.48 -8.54 0.84
C LEU A 465 0.28 -9.76 -0.07
N PHE A 466 -0.08 -10.90 0.51
CA PHE A 466 -0.39 -12.10 -0.27
C PHE A 466 -1.61 -11.88 -1.19
N ASP A 467 -2.68 -11.27 -0.67
CA ASP A 467 -3.85 -10.90 -1.47
C ASP A 467 -3.49 -9.97 -2.63
N GLU A 468 -2.54 -9.06 -2.41
CA GLU A 468 -2.05 -8.14 -3.43
C GLU A 468 -1.23 -8.85 -4.51
N ILE A 469 -0.35 -9.78 -4.12
CA ILE A 469 0.39 -10.64 -5.04
C ILE A 469 -0.58 -11.52 -5.87
N LEU A 470 -1.60 -12.08 -5.25
CA LEU A 470 -2.62 -12.87 -5.93
C LEU A 470 -3.42 -12.04 -6.94
N ALA A 471 -3.78 -10.81 -6.56
CA ALA A 471 -4.46 -9.88 -7.46
C ALA A 471 -3.56 -9.45 -8.64
N GLU A 472 -2.26 -9.22 -8.43
CA GLU A 472 -1.32 -8.93 -9.49
C GLU A 472 -1.07 -10.16 -10.38
N THR A 473 -1.07 -11.37 -9.82
CA THR A 473 -1.00 -12.62 -10.61
C THR A 473 -2.16 -12.73 -11.59
N THR A 474 -3.39 -12.47 -11.12
CA THR A 474 -4.58 -12.49 -11.99
C THR A 474 -4.52 -11.37 -13.03
N GLY A 475 -4.08 -10.17 -12.64
CA GLY A 475 -3.87 -9.04 -13.55
C GLY A 475 -2.84 -9.36 -14.63
N PHE A 476 -1.69 -9.91 -14.27
CA PHE A 476 -0.63 -10.31 -15.20
C PHE A 476 -1.14 -11.34 -16.22
N LYS A 477 -1.86 -12.37 -15.77
CA LYS A 477 -2.46 -13.36 -16.67
C LYS A 477 -3.48 -12.74 -17.62
N ALA A 478 -4.28 -11.78 -17.11
CA ALA A 478 -5.26 -11.09 -17.95
C ALA A 478 -4.57 -10.25 -19.05
N ASP A 479 -3.54 -9.48 -18.69
CA ASP A 479 -2.73 -8.68 -19.62
C ASP A 479 -2.07 -9.60 -20.68
N LEU A 480 -1.54 -10.74 -20.25
CA LEU A 480 -0.91 -11.72 -21.11
C LEU A 480 -1.90 -12.36 -22.11
N ILE A 481 -3.06 -12.79 -21.62
CA ILE A 481 -4.13 -13.35 -22.48
C ILE A 481 -4.65 -12.28 -23.43
N GLU A 482 -4.77 -11.04 -22.98
CA GLU A 482 -5.18 -9.92 -23.84
C GLU A 482 -4.17 -9.68 -24.96
N SER A 483 -2.87 -9.73 -24.69
CA SER A 483 -1.83 -9.61 -25.71
C SER A 483 -1.91 -10.75 -26.74
N TRP A 484 -2.13 -12.00 -26.28
CA TRP A 484 -2.29 -13.15 -27.18
C TRP A 484 -3.55 -13.09 -28.04
N LEU A 485 -4.61 -12.45 -27.56
CA LEU A 485 -5.84 -12.22 -28.32
C LEU A 485 -5.79 -10.96 -29.20
N GLY A 486 -4.73 -10.18 -29.09
CA GLY A 486 -4.41 -9.05 -29.97
C GLY A 486 -3.78 -9.48 -31.27
N ASP A 487 -3.09 -8.55 -31.98
CA ASP A 487 -2.50 -8.79 -33.28
C ASP A 487 -1.07 -9.35 -33.22
N GLN A 488 -0.53 -9.61 -32.03
CA GLN A 488 0.83 -10.10 -31.85
C GLN A 488 1.03 -11.48 -32.48
N PRO A 489 2.18 -11.73 -33.16
CA PRO A 489 2.51 -13.05 -33.64
C PRO A 489 2.74 -14.02 -32.48
N LEU A 490 2.27 -15.26 -32.63
CA LEU A 490 2.42 -16.33 -31.66
C LEU A 490 2.93 -17.60 -32.32
N SER A 491 3.88 -18.28 -31.69
CA SER A 491 4.31 -19.61 -32.01
C SER A 491 3.87 -20.63 -30.95
N GLY A 492 4.20 -21.89 -31.12
CA GLY A 492 3.71 -22.98 -30.28
C GLY A 492 2.35 -23.52 -30.73
N GLY A 493 2.06 -24.77 -30.40
CA GLY A 493 0.84 -25.42 -30.87
C GLY A 493 -0.45 -24.77 -30.40
N ALA A 494 -0.48 -24.27 -29.13
CA ALA A 494 -1.59 -23.47 -28.60
C ALA A 494 -1.58 -22.04 -29.19
N GLY A 495 -0.40 -21.43 -29.35
CA GLY A 495 -0.26 -20.07 -29.91
C GLY A 495 -0.82 -19.98 -31.32
N ARG A 496 -0.46 -20.92 -32.20
CA ARG A 496 -1.02 -21.01 -33.57
C ARG A 496 -2.54 -21.23 -33.58
N LYS A 497 -3.09 -21.97 -32.61
CA LYS A 497 -4.56 -22.12 -32.44
C LYS A 497 -5.22 -20.80 -32.02
N ILE A 498 -4.65 -20.11 -31.06
CA ILE A 498 -5.15 -18.81 -30.60
C ILE A 498 -5.22 -17.82 -31.76
N MET A 499 -4.15 -17.73 -32.60
CA MET A 499 -4.14 -16.85 -33.78
C MET A 499 -5.29 -17.16 -34.76
N LYS A 500 -5.61 -18.44 -34.97
CA LYS A 500 -6.70 -18.86 -35.88
C LYS A 500 -8.10 -18.56 -35.34
N THR A 501 -8.27 -18.45 -34.03
CA THR A 501 -9.58 -18.31 -33.35
C THR A 501 -9.80 -16.94 -32.72
N ARG A 502 -8.93 -15.96 -32.96
CA ARG A 502 -9.05 -14.61 -32.45
C ARG A 502 -10.39 -13.97 -32.82
N VAL A 503 -11.12 -13.46 -31.83
CA VAL A 503 -12.36 -12.71 -32.03
C VAL A 503 -12.11 -11.25 -31.63
N ILE A 504 -12.23 -10.34 -32.57
CA ILE A 504 -11.78 -8.94 -32.45
C ILE A 504 -12.76 -8.06 -31.67
N ALA A 505 -14.04 -8.42 -31.55
CA ALA A 505 -15.05 -7.56 -30.93
C ALA A 505 -15.97 -8.32 -29.97
N LEU A 506 -15.75 -8.16 -28.66
CA LEU A 506 -16.69 -8.58 -27.62
C LEU A 506 -17.09 -7.40 -26.75
N LYS A 507 -18.39 -7.18 -26.57
CA LYS A 507 -18.92 -6.34 -25.50
C LYS A 507 -18.50 -6.95 -24.16
N ASN A 508 -17.92 -6.15 -23.25
CA ASN A 508 -17.40 -6.59 -21.94
C ASN A 508 -16.10 -7.45 -21.97
N ARG A 509 -15.24 -7.26 -22.98
CA ARG A 509 -13.97 -7.98 -23.14
C ARG A 509 -13.14 -8.00 -21.85
N ALA A 510 -12.99 -6.89 -21.16
CA ALA A 510 -12.20 -6.81 -19.92
C ALA A 510 -12.73 -7.71 -18.78
N ALA A 511 -14.05 -7.79 -18.61
CA ALA A 511 -14.65 -8.68 -17.60
C ALA A 511 -14.44 -10.15 -17.95
N LEU A 512 -14.61 -10.50 -19.21
CA LEU A 512 -14.40 -11.87 -19.70
C LEU A 512 -12.93 -12.28 -19.56
N LEU A 513 -11.99 -11.41 -19.93
CA LEU A 513 -10.54 -11.64 -19.81
C LEU A 513 -10.14 -11.95 -18.37
N THR A 514 -10.67 -11.20 -17.41
CA THR A 514 -10.31 -11.44 -16.01
C THR A 514 -10.93 -12.73 -15.46
N GLN A 515 -12.16 -13.04 -15.86
CA GLN A 515 -12.80 -14.30 -15.48
C GLN A 515 -12.04 -15.48 -16.09
N THR A 516 -11.62 -15.37 -17.33
CA THR A 516 -10.79 -16.36 -18.03
C THR A 516 -9.43 -16.49 -17.35
N ALA A 517 -8.75 -15.39 -17.04
CA ALA A 517 -7.44 -15.37 -16.39
C ALA A 517 -7.45 -16.06 -15.01
N ALA A 518 -8.56 -15.95 -14.27
CA ALA A 518 -8.71 -16.64 -12.99
C ALA A 518 -8.77 -18.17 -13.14
N GLN A 519 -9.28 -18.66 -14.28
CA GLN A 519 -9.50 -20.09 -14.55
C GLN A 519 -8.37 -20.74 -15.35
N VAL A 520 -7.65 -19.97 -16.17
CA VAL A 520 -6.60 -20.50 -17.03
C VAL A 520 -5.30 -20.71 -16.25
N HIS A 521 -4.74 -21.89 -16.39
CA HIS A 521 -3.39 -22.18 -15.93
C HIS A 521 -2.37 -21.62 -16.91
N VAL A 522 -1.48 -20.76 -16.44
CA VAL A 522 -0.36 -20.23 -17.23
C VAL A 522 0.90 -20.33 -16.39
N ARG A 523 1.92 -20.97 -16.91
CA ARG A 523 3.26 -21.00 -16.29
C ARG A 523 4.33 -20.78 -17.34
N ALA A 524 5.41 -20.12 -16.97
CA ALA A 524 6.58 -19.99 -17.82
C ALA A 524 7.38 -21.30 -17.84
N THR A 525 7.99 -21.60 -18.99
CA THR A 525 8.91 -22.73 -19.18
C THR A 525 10.35 -22.27 -19.39
N GLY A 526 10.62 -20.97 -19.36
CA GLY A 526 11.90 -20.35 -19.69
C GLY A 526 12.05 -20.02 -21.17
N HIS A 527 11.31 -20.68 -22.06
CA HIS A 527 11.34 -20.50 -23.51
C HIS A 527 9.94 -20.34 -24.13
N GLY A 528 8.91 -20.26 -23.33
CA GLY A 528 7.51 -20.08 -23.70
C GLY A 528 6.59 -20.19 -22.50
N TRP A 529 5.29 -20.24 -22.77
CA TRP A 529 4.21 -20.39 -21.79
C TRP A 529 3.56 -21.76 -21.93
N CYS A 530 3.23 -22.40 -20.80
CA CYS A 530 2.52 -23.67 -20.76
C CYS A 530 1.13 -23.48 -20.15
N LEU A 531 0.09 -23.92 -20.87
CA LEU A 531 -1.32 -23.86 -20.45
C LEU A 531 -1.80 -25.16 -19.77
N ALA A 532 -0.94 -26.17 -19.60
CA ALA A 532 -1.31 -27.43 -18.97
C ALA A 532 -1.66 -27.25 -17.50
N GLN A 533 -2.73 -27.89 -17.04
CA GLN A 533 -3.19 -27.81 -15.64
C GLN A 533 -2.31 -28.64 -14.68
N GLU A 534 -1.75 -29.75 -15.14
CA GLU A 534 -0.89 -30.63 -14.35
C GLU A 534 0.60 -30.40 -14.61
N LYS A 535 1.48 -31.01 -13.79
CA LYS A 535 2.90 -31.07 -14.04
C LYS A 535 3.09 -31.65 -15.46
N GLY A 536 3.35 -30.76 -16.41
CA GLY A 536 3.36 -31.08 -17.82
C GLY A 536 4.41 -32.13 -18.21
N CYS A 537 4.78 -32.13 -19.50
CA CYS A 537 5.64 -33.09 -20.19
C CYS A 537 7.08 -33.27 -19.65
N GLY A 538 7.42 -32.77 -18.45
CA GLY A 538 8.79 -32.82 -17.94
C GLY A 538 9.75 -31.79 -18.54
N GLY A 539 9.28 -30.94 -19.47
CA GLY A 539 10.05 -29.91 -20.16
C GLY A 539 10.55 -28.76 -19.29
N ALA A 540 11.13 -29.05 -18.15
CA ALA A 540 11.71 -28.06 -17.24
C ALA A 540 13.17 -27.70 -17.61
N GLY A 541 13.76 -28.35 -18.61
CA GLY A 541 15.14 -28.12 -19.04
C GLY A 541 15.26 -27.37 -20.36
N LEU A 542 16.33 -26.60 -20.50
CA LEU A 542 16.70 -25.93 -21.76
C LEU A 542 16.79 -26.89 -22.94
N TYR A 543 17.13 -28.15 -22.67
CA TYR A 543 17.30 -29.20 -23.69
C TYR A 543 16.00 -29.71 -24.30
N GLU A 544 14.84 -29.33 -23.73
CA GLU A 544 13.50 -29.77 -24.18
C GLU A 544 12.66 -28.61 -24.72
N ALA A 545 13.26 -27.43 -24.93
CA ALA A 545 12.58 -26.25 -25.45
C ALA A 545 11.80 -26.54 -26.73
N GLY A 546 12.37 -27.34 -27.65
CA GLY A 546 11.77 -27.75 -28.89
C GLY A 546 10.42 -28.46 -28.77
N LEU A 547 10.17 -29.16 -27.68
CA LEU A 547 8.88 -29.82 -27.43
C LEU A 547 7.70 -28.84 -27.31
N CYS A 548 7.96 -27.58 -26.94
CA CYS A 548 6.93 -26.55 -26.84
C CYS A 548 6.49 -26.01 -28.20
N VAL A 549 7.28 -26.16 -29.22
CA VAL A 549 7.00 -25.62 -30.59
C VAL A 549 5.72 -26.22 -31.16
N ASP A 550 5.49 -27.52 -31.00
CA ASP A 550 4.29 -28.21 -31.50
C ASP A 550 3.33 -28.65 -30.38
N CYS A 551 3.64 -28.29 -29.12
CA CYS A 551 2.83 -28.67 -27.98
C CYS A 551 1.46 -28.01 -28.00
N LYS A 552 0.39 -28.82 -27.85
CA LYS A 552 -1.00 -28.33 -27.78
C LYS A 552 -1.27 -27.34 -26.63
N ASN A 553 -0.37 -27.26 -25.65
CA ASN A 553 -0.44 -26.36 -24.49
C ASN A 553 0.67 -25.29 -24.56
N GLY A 554 1.53 -25.28 -25.58
CA GLY A 554 2.63 -24.33 -25.70
C GLY A 554 2.19 -23.05 -26.41
N VAL A 555 2.49 -21.88 -25.79
CA VAL A 555 2.38 -20.56 -26.41
C VAL A 555 3.75 -19.91 -26.33
N ILE A 556 4.26 -19.40 -27.45
CA ILE A 556 5.51 -18.66 -27.49
C ILE A 556 5.20 -17.30 -28.09
N ASP A 557 5.42 -16.24 -27.36
CA ASP A 557 5.20 -14.86 -27.78
C ASP A 557 6.53 -14.12 -28.01
N GLU A 558 6.45 -12.89 -28.46
CA GLU A 558 7.62 -12.06 -28.79
C GLU A 558 8.60 -11.88 -27.62
N SER A 559 8.15 -12.04 -26.37
CA SER A 559 9.00 -11.90 -25.19
C SER A 559 10.08 -12.99 -25.08
N PHE A 560 9.97 -14.05 -25.85
CA PHE A 560 10.95 -15.14 -25.90
C PHE A 560 11.83 -15.13 -27.16
N VAL A 561 11.73 -14.10 -28.01
CA VAL A 561 12.54 -14.00 -29.25
C VAL A 561 14.03 -14.11 -28.95
N GLU A 562 14.54 -13.37 -27.98
CA GLU A 562 15.97 -13.40 -27.63
C GLU A 562 16.40 -14.77 -27.07
N VAL A 563 15.53 -15.47 -26.38
CA VAL A 563 15.80 -16.84 -25.88
C VAL A 563 15.94 -17.80 -27.04
N TRP A 564 15.02 -17.74 -28.00
CA TRP A 564 15.06 -18.62 -29.18
C TRP A 564 16.20 -18.29 -30.12
N LYS A 565 16.57 -17.02 -30.24
CA LYS A 565 17.76 -16.58 -30.94
C LYS A 565 19.04 -17.18 -30.33
N GLY A 566 19.17 -17.08 -28.97
CA GLY A 566 20.30 -17.71 -28.29
C GLY A 566 20.34 -19.23 -28.43
N ILE A 567 19.17 -19.92 -28.41
CA ILE A 567 19.10 -21.37 -28.71
C ILE A 567 19.57 -21.64 -30.13
N TYR A 568 19.11 -20.87 -31.10
CA TYR A 568 19.53 -21.01 -32.52
C TYR A 568 21.04 -20.87 -32.67
N GLU A 569 21.60 -19.77 -32.19
CA GLU A 569 23.04 -19.48 -32.25
C GLU A 569 23.87 -20.59 -31.61
N GLN A 570 23.50 -21.03 -30.39
CA GLN A 570 24.19 -22.11 -29.71
C GLN A 570 24.16 -23.44 -30.47
N GLN A 571 23.04 -23.78 -31.10
CA GLN A 571 22.93 -25.02 -31.85
C GLN A 571 23.69 -24.95 -33.20
N VAL A 572 23.77 -23.78 -33.82
CA VAL A 572 24.60 -23.53 -35.00
C VAL A 572 26.09 -23.68 -34.67
N GLU A 573 26.54 -23.11 -33.54
CA GLU A 573 27.91 -23.30 -33.04
C GLU A 573 28.22 -24.79 -32.81
N LEU A 574 27.26 -25.53 -32.22
CA LEU A 574 27.41 -26.96 -31.97
C LEU A 574 27.57 -27.77 -33.28
N LEU A 575 26.87 -27.37 -34.34
CA LEU A 575 27.01 -28.00 -35.64
C LEU A 575 28.38 -27.74 -36.32
N ALA A 576 29.04 -26.63 -35.97
CA ALA A 576 30.36 -26.26 -36.49
C ALA A 576 31.50 -27.07 -35.83
N ILE A 577 31.24 -27.81 -34.75
CA ILE A 577 32.25 -28.65 -34.09
C ILE A 577 32.55 -29.90 -34.94
N GLU A 578 33.76 -30.03 -35.40
CA GLU A 578 34.17 -31.08 -36.34
C GLU A 578 34.08 -32.52 -35.80
N ASP A 579 34.29 -32.71 -34.51
CA ASP A 579 34.28 -34.01 -33.83
C ASP A 579 32.94 -34.31 -33.11
N ALA A 580 31.93 -33.50 -33.31
CA ALA A 580 30.59 -33.76 -32.79
C ALA A 580 30.01 -35.06 -33.38
N GLY A 581 29.67 -36.01 -32.52
CA GLY A 581 29.14 -37.32 -32.93
C GLY A 581 27.80 -37.22 -33.69
N PRO A 582 27.41 -38.22 -34.48
CA PRO A 582 26.22 -38.17 -35.33
C PRO A 582 24.92 -37.85 -34.57
N ALA A 583 24.73 -38.40 -33.38
CA ALA A 583 23.56 -38.15 -32.55
C ALA A 583 23.46 -36.69 -32.08
N VAL A 584 24.61 -36.08 -31.78
CA VAL A 584 24.69 -34.67 -31.37
C VAL A 584 24.33 -33.77 -32.56
N ARG A 585 24.88 -34.04 -33.73
CA ARG A 585 24.58 -33.31 -34.97
C ARG A 585 23.10 -33.40 -35.35
N GLN A 586 22.52 -34.59 -35.31
CA GLN A 586 21.11 -34.79 -35.61
C GLN A 586 20.20 -34.01 -34.66
N ARG A 587 20.54 -34.01 -33.37
CA ARG A 587 19.81 -33.23 -32.38
C ARG A 587 19.93 -31.72 -32.63
N ALA A 588 21.15 -31.24 -32.87
CA ALA A 588 21.40 -29.84 -33.13
C ALA A 588 20.68 -29.34 -34.40
N GLN A 589 20.67 -30.14 -35.48
CA GLN A 589 19.91 -29.83 -36.69
C GLN A 589 18.41 -29.70 -36.43
N ARG A 590 17.84 -30.61 -35.66
CA ARG A 590 16.45 -30.56 -35.24
C ARG A 590 16.15 -29.29 -34.43
N ASP A 591 17.00 -28.97 -33.47
CA ASP A 591 16.79 -27.83 -32.56
C ASP A 591 17.00 -26.49 -33.31
N VAL A 592 17.92 -26.41 -34.28
CA VAL A 592 18.06 -25.27 -35.22
C VAL A 592 16.78 -25.09 -36.03
N LYS A 593 16.21 -26.16 -36.56
CA LYS A 593 14.96 -26.10 -37.33
C LYS A 593 13.80 -25.56 -36.48
N TRP A 594 13.65 -26.03 -35.27
CA TRP A 594 12.62 -25.57 -34.34
C TRP A 594 12.81 -24.10 -33.93
N ALA A 595 14.04 -23.71 -33.59
CA ALA A 595 14.33 -22.33 -33.22
C ALA A 595 14.06 -21.37 -34.39
N ARG A 596 14.47 -21.75 -35.61
CA ARG A 596 14.17 -20.99 -36.81
C ARG A 596 12.67 -20.85 -37.06
N GLN A 597 11.89 -21.94 -36.92
CA GLN A 597 10.45 -21.92 -37.08
C GLN A 597 9.80 -20.92 -36.11
N VAL A 598 10.20 -20.93 -34.83
CA VAL A 598 9.69 -19.98 -33.82
C VAL A 598 10.02 -18.54 -34.20
N MET A 599 11.25 -18.26 -34.61
CA MET A 599 11.66 -16.92 -35.02
C MET A 599 10.93 -16.41 -36.26
N VAL A 600 10.63 -17.30 -37.19
CA VAL A 600 9.79 -17.00 -38.40
C VAL A 600 8.34 -16.74 -37.96
N ASP A 601 7.76 -17.62 -37.14
CA ASP A 601 6.39 -17.45 -36.62
C ASP A 601 6.22 -16.12 -35.86
N LEU A 602 7.26 -15.67 -35.15
CA LEU A 602 7.29 -14.41 -34.40
C LEU A 602 7.72 -13.18 -35.23
N GLY A 603 8.01 -13.36 -36.52
CA GLY A 603 8.43 -12.29 -37.44
C GLY A 603 9.85 -11.76 -37.18
N ALA A 604 10.65 -12.47 -36.38
CA ALA A 604 12.04 -12.11 -36.08
C ALA A 604 13.04 -12.56 -37.19
N LEU A 605 12.63 -13.46 -38.07
CA LEU A 605 13.36 -13.88 -39.26
C LEU A 605 12.43 -13.88 -40.48
N ALA A 606 12.97 -13.52 -41.63
CA ALA A 606 12.24 -13.64 -42.89
C ALA A 606 11.99 -15.12 -43.25
N SER A 607 10.83 -15.43 -43.81
CA SER A 607 10.50 -16.75 -44.36
C SER A 607 11.28 -16.94 -45.65
N THR A 608 12.54 -17.42 -45.58
CA THR A 608 13.27 -17.90 -46.75
C THR A 608 12.91 -19.35 -46.99
N SER A 609 12.76 -19.72 -48.28
CA SER A 609 12.47 -21.08 -48.72
C SER A 609 13.54 -22.09 -48.25
N ASP A 610 13.12 -23.33 -47.95
CA ASP A 610 13.92 -24.47 -47.45
C ASP A 610 15.14 -24.90 -48.32
N SER A 611 15.59 -24.08 -49.28
CA SER A 611 16.63 -24.42 -50.21
C SER A 611 18.05 -24.01 -49.85
N ASP A 612 18.25 -23.34 -48.65
CA ASP A 612 19.56 -22.79 -48.26
C ASP A 612 20.12 -23.41 -46.94
N ILE A 613 19.90 -24.71 -46.71
CA ILE A 613 20.58 -25.47 -45.63
C ILE A 613 21.30 -26.68 -46.20
#